data_9b923dc968eb03f4ec154bfc40859aab
#
_entry.id   9b923dc968eb03f4ec154bfc40859aab
#
_cell.length_a   1.000
_cell.length_b   1.000
_cell.length_c   1.000
_cell.angle_alpha   90.00
_cell.angle_beta   90.00
_cell.angle_gamma   90.00
#
_symmetry.space_group_name_H-M   'P 1'
#
loop_
_entity.id
_entity.type
_entity.pdbx_description
1 polymer ?
#
loop_
_entity_poly.entity_id
_entity_poly.type
_entity_poly.pdbx_seq_one_letter_code
_entity_poly.pdbx_strand_id
1 'polypeptide(L)'
;MLNLDAIRHIGMQSVPYRYAVIENLLPKEASLELAINFPQEQFRLSKGEGYGYLWSEMLASNEDIALMSKFCDACFGRSHRASPELAVRWRDRIADGRLSSNLENLSSIWRELIEELWTPGYRQALTEMSGVELKDCAMVIGFRRYNSGHCHRPHTDEPSKALTHLLFFNEQWPTDWGGCLRILYDEQPESVFQDIPPLGQLSAVIVQADNSWHMVTTVASAASQCRLALRVTFFHKLDAGT
;
A
#
# COMPACT_ATOMS: atom_id res chain seq x y z
N MET A 1 11.09 -0.52 -15.33
CA MET A 1 11.38 0.79 -14.70
C MET A 1 11.74 0.67 -13.21
N LEU A 2 11.25 -0.35 -12.48
CA LEU A 2 11.57 -0.53 -11.06
C LEU A 2 13.05 -0.90 -10.84
N ASN A 3 13.70 -0.19 -9.93
CA ASN A 3 15.03 -0.54 -9.45
C ASN A 3 14.92 -1.57 -8.33
N LEU A 4 14.85 -2.86 -8.67
CA LEU A 4 14.70 -3.94 -7.69
C LEU A 4 15.94 -4.07 -6.77
N ASP A 5 17.11 -3.60 -7.21
CA ASP A 5 18.31 -3.61 -6.38
C ASP A 5 18.22 -2.57 -5.26
N ALA A 6 17.51 -1.45 -5.46
CA ALA A 6 17.20 -0.52 -4.37
C ALA A 6 16.39 -1.19 -3.26
N ILE A 7 15.50 -2.13 -3.61
CA ILE A 7 14.77 -2.93 -2.61
C ILE A 7 15.72 -3.89 -1.91
N ARG A 8 16.53 -4.67 -2.65
CA ARG A 8 17.38 -5.73 -2.09
C ARG A 8 18.47 -5.23 -1.16
N HIS A 9 19.02 -4.05 -1.44
CA HIS A 9 20.16 -3.52 -0.69
C HIS A 9 19.78 -2.64 0.50
N ILE A 10 18.51 -2.30 0.68
CA ILE A 10 18.06 -1.56 1.85
C ILE A 10 17.85 -2.49 3.05
N GLY A 11 18.39 -2.11 4.20
CA GLY A 11 18.17 -2.84 5.45
C GLY A 11 16.81 -2.50 6.04
N MET A 12 16.11 -3.51 6.59
CA MET A 12 14.93 -3.27 7.41
C MET A 12 15.32 -2.62 8.73
N GLN A 13 14.63 -1.54 9.10
CA GLN A 13 14.65 -1.04 10.47
C GLN A 13 13.91 -2.03 11.37
N SER A 14 14.36 -2.17 12.62
CA SER A 14 13.72 -3.04 13.62
C SER A 14 13.04 -2.27 14.75
N VAL A 15 13.25 -0.95 14.80
CA VAL A 15 12.69 -0.04 15.81
C VAL A 15 11.87 1.02 15.08
N PRO A 16 10.65 1.32 15.52
CA PRO A 16 9.88 0.69 16.61
C PRO A 16 9.32 -0.70 16.23
N TYR A 17 9.32 -1.04 14.97
CA TYR A 17 8.93 -2.32 14.37
C TYR A 17 9.63 -2.47 13.01
N ARG A 18 9.32 -3.54 12.28
CA ARG A 18 9.96 -3.82 10.99
C ARG A 18 9.36 -2.96 9.87
N TYR A 19 10.12 -1.97 9.40
CA TYR A 19 9.80 -1.15 8.24
C TYR A 19 11.07 -0.77 7.47
N ALA A 20 10.91 -0.27 6.25
CA ALA A 20 11.99 0.28 5.46
C ALA A 20 11.51 1.51 4.68
N VAL A 21 12.43 2.47 4.45
CA VAL A 21 12.24 3.58 3.51
C VAL A 21 13.21 3.36 2.36
N ILE A 22 12.69 3.18 1.16
CA ILE A 22 13.46 2.89 -0.04
C ILE A 22 13.55 4.18 -0.86
N GLU A 23 14.77 4.56 -1.22
CA GLU A 23 15.03 5.70 -2.09
C GLU A 23 15.29 5.23 -3.52
N ASN A 24 14.95 6.08 -4.47
CA ASN A 24 15.26 5.87 -5.90
C ASN A 24 14.77 4.52 -6.46
N LEU A 25 13.57 4.07 -6.00
CA LEU A 25 12.92 2.88 -6.55
C LEU A 25 12.54 3.06 -8.02
N LEU A 26 12.23 4.29 -8.41
CA LEU A 26 11.91 4.70 -9.78
C LEU A 26 12.91 5.74 -10.27
N PRO A 27 13.27 5.77 -11.57
CA PRO A 27 13.96 6.90 -12.16
C PRO A 27 13.15 8.19 -11.94
N LYS A 28 13.83 9.31 -11.74
CA LYS A 28 13.16 10.59 -11.46
C LYS A 28 12.17 10.98 -12.54
N GLU A 29 12.56 10.81 -13.80
CA GLU A 29 11.73 11.13 -14.96
C GLU A 29 10.44 10.26 -15.00
N ALA A 30 10.58 8.96 -14.72
CA ALA A 30 9.43 8.06 -14.64
C ALA A 30 8.51 8.42 -13.47
N SER A 31 9.06 8.76 -12.32
CA SER A 31 8.27 9.20 -11.16
C SER A 31 7.46 10.48 -11.47
N LEU A 32 8.06 11.45 -12.18
CA LEU A 32 7.38 12.67 -12.61
C LEU A 32 6.27 12.37 -13.62
N GLU A 33 6.53 11.51 -14.60
CA GLU A 33 5.54 11.12 -15.60
C GLU A 33 4.35 10.38 -14.95
N LEU A 34 4.63 9.49 -14.00
CA LEU A 34 3.59 8.82 -13.20
C LEU A 34 2.76 9.81 -12.38
N ALA A 35 3.38 10.83 -11.80
CA ALA A 35 2.68 11.89 -11.07
C ALA A 35 1.73 12.70 -11.97
N ILE A 36 2.21 13.11 -13.15
CA ILE A 36 1.42 13.86 -14.14
C ILE A 36 0.24 13.03 -14.64
N ASN A 37 0.46 11.74 -14.88
CA ASN A 37 -0.55 10.81 -15.37
C ASN A 37 -1.29 10.05 -14.24
N PHE A 38 -1.21 10.53 -12.99
CA PHE A 38 -1.90 9.89 -11.87
C PHE A 38 -3.41 9.84 -12.16
N PRO A 39 -4.08 8.68 -12.01
CA PRO A 39 -5.50 8.55 -12.31
C PRO A 39 -6.32 9.62 -11.60
N GLN A 40 -7.22 10.28 -12.33
CA GLN A 40 -8.07 11.37 -11.81
C GLN A 40 -9.51 10.94 -11.60
N GLU A 41 -9.95 9.91 -12.30
CA GLU A 41 -11.32 9.43 -12.30
C GLU A 41 -11.54 8.21 -11.41
N GLN A 42 -12.80 7.91 -11.14
CA GLN A 42 -13.23 6.70 -10.40
C GLN A 42 -12.77 6.62 -8.95
N PHE A 43 -12.39 7.74 -8.34
CA PHE A 43 -12.08 7.75 -6.91
C PHE A 43 -13.35 7.78 -6.07
N ARG A 44 -13.36 6.93 -5.03
CA ARG A 44 -14.41 6.87 -4.01
C ARG A 44 -13.90 7.44 -2.70
N LEU A 45 -14.73 8.23 -2.03
CA LEU A 45 -14.39 8.73 -0.69
C LEU A 45 -14.60 7.60 0.34
N SER A 46 -13.54 7.29 1.09
CA SER A 46 -13.64 6.56 2.34
C SER A 46 -13.47 7.57 3.47
N LYS A 47 -14.49 7.66 4.33
CA LYS A 47 -14.50 8.62 5.44
C LYS A 47 -15.15 7.98 6.67
N GLY A 48 -14.57 8.25 7.83
CA GLY A 48 -15.05 7.84 9.13
C GLY A 48 -14.38 8.65 10.23
N GLU A 49 -14.54 8.24 11.47
CA GLU A 49 -13.88 8.87 12.60
C GLU A 49 -12.36 8.73 12.49
N GLY A 50 -11.64 9.86 12.40
CA GLY A 50 -10.18 9.91 12.32
C GLY A 50 -9.59 9.48 10.99
N TYR A 51 -10.37 9.35 9.91
CA TYR A 51 -9.83 9.14 8.58
C TYR A 51 -10.69 9.74 7.47
N GLY A 52 -10.03 10.14 6.40
CA GLY A 52 -10.64 10.54 5.14
C GLY A 52 -9.60 10.41 4.03
N TYR A 53 -9.92 9.73 2.95
CA TYR A 53 -9.10 9.67 1.74
C TYR A 53 -9.92 9.18 0.55
N LEU A 54 -9.41 9.45 -0.63
CA LEU A 54 -9.97 8.95 -1.87
C LEU A 54 -9.20 7.68 -2.29
N TRP A 55 -9.92 6.68 -2.79
CA TRP A 55 -9.35 5.46 -3.35
C TRP A 55 -10.03 5.07 -4.65
N SER A 56 -9.28 4.46 -5.55
CA SER A 56 -9.80 3.92 -6.81
C SER A 56 -10.14 2.44 -6.68
N GLU A 57 -10.61 1.86 -7.77
CA GLU A 57 -10.70 0.42 -7.93
C GLU A 57 -9.36 -0.25 -7.65
N MET A 58 -9.42 -1.49 -7.16
CA MET A 58 -8.25 -2.26 -6.81
C MET A 58 -7.81 -3.11 -8.00
N LEU A 59 -6.51 -3.20 -8.19
CA LEU A 59 -5.89 -3.97 -9.27
C LEU A 59 -5.20 -5.19 -8.69
N ALA A 60 -5.30 -6.32 -9.38
CA ALA A 60 -4.58 -7.55 -9.08
C ALA A 60 -4.42 -8.37 -10.36
N SER A 61 -3.35 -9.16 -10.47
CA SER A 61 -3.22 -10.13 -11.55
C SER A 61 -4.30 -11.21 -11.45
N ASN A 62 -4.54 -11.95 -12.52
CA ASN A 62 -5.50 -13.07 -12.49
C ASN A 62 -5.10 -14.13 -11.46
N GLU A 63 -3.79 -14.38 -11.29
CA GLU A 63 -3.26 -15.26 -10.25
C GLU A 63 -3.56 -14.73 -8.85
N ASP A 64 -3.38 -13.43 -8.63
CA ASP A 64 -3.68 -12.80 -7.34
C ASP A 64 -5.17 -12.79 -7.02
N ILE A 65 -6.03 -12.60 -8.02
CA ILE A 65 -7.50 -12.73 -7.85
C ILE A 65 -7.85 -14.14 -7.43
N ALA A 66 -7.25 -15.17 -8.04
CA ALA A 66 -7.46 -16.56 -7.65
C ALA A 66 -6.93 -16.86 -6.24
N LEU A 67 -5.78 -16.32 -5.86
CA LEU A 67 -5.24 -16.42 -4.50
C LEU A 67 -6.15 -15.72 -3.49
N MET A 68 -6.67 -14.53 -3.81
CA MET A 68 -7.61 -13.79 -2.95
C MET A 68 -8.95 -14.54 -2.78
N SER A 69 -9.43 -15.21 -3.82
CA SER A 69 -10.62 -16.05 -3.73
C SER A 69 -10.41 -17.21 -2.76
N LYS A 70 -9.28 -17.91 -2.85
CA LYS A 70 -8.90 -18.97 -1.90
C LYS A 70 -8.75 -18.44 -0.48
N PHE A 71 -8.18 -17.23 -0.31
CA PHE A 71 -8.11 -16.55 0.97
C PHE A 71 -9.51 -16.33 1.56
N CYS A 72 -10.46 -15.83 0.78
CA CYS A 72 -11.84 -15.65 1.22
C CYS A 72 -12.48 -16.97 1.66
N ASP A 73 -12.29 -18.05 0.90
CA ASP A 73 -12.85 -19.37 1.23
C ASP A 73 -12.27 -19.94 2.52
N ALA A 74 -10.96 -19.78 2.75
CA ALA A 74 -10.29 -20.22 3.97
C ALA A 74 -10.74 -19.41 5.21
N CYS A 75 -11.04 -18.11 5.09
CA CYS A 75 -11.57 -17.29 6.19
C CYS A 75 -12.90 -17.80 6.73
N PHE A 76 -13.74 -18.42 5.90
CA PHE A 76 -14.99 -19.06 6.34
C PHE A 76 -14.74 -20.41 7.01
N GLY A 77 -13.54 -20.99 6.86
CA GLY A 77 -13.17 -22.33 7.34
C GLY A 77 -12.38 -22.42 8.65
N ARG A 78 -12.27 -21.38 9.50
CA ARG A 78 -11.59 -21.39 10.83
C ARG A 78 -10.21 -20.72 10.94
N SER A 79 -9.80 -19.84 10.04
CA SER A 79 -8.55 -19.11 10.22
C SER A 79 -8.69 -17.97 11.24
N HIS A 80 -7.75 -17.90 12.20
CA HIS A 80 -7.70 -16.83 13.21
C HIS A 80 -7.11 -15.51 12.69
N ARG A 81 -6.63 -15.43 11.43
CA ARG A 81 -5.92 -14.26 10.90
C ARG A 81 -6.81 -13.26 10.14
N ALA A 82 -8.04 -13.61 9.83
CA ALA A 82 -8.96 -12.69 9.16
C ALA A 82 -10.38 -12.88 9.66
N SER A 83 -11.11 -11.76 9.79
CA SER A 83 -12.51 -11.83 10.21
C SER A 83 -13.41 -12.28 9.05
N PRO A 84 -14.54 -12.96 9.34
CA PRO A 84 -15.55 -13.30 8.32
C PRO A 84 -16.03 -12.06 7.54
N GLU A 85 -16.15 -10.90 8.20
CA GLU A 85 -16.58 -9.65 7.57
C GLU A 85 -15.57 -9.18 6.51
N LEU A 86 -14.27 -9.39 6.76
CA LEU A 86 -13.23 -9.08 5.77
C LEU A 86 -13.37 -9.99 4.55
N ALA A 87 -13.59 -11.28 4.75
CA ALA A 87 -13.78 -12.23 3.66
C ALA A 87 -15.03 -11.90 2.81
N VAL A 88 -16.14 -11.52 3.45
CA VAL A 88 -17.35 -11.04 2.74
C VAL A 88 -17.02 -9.82 1.90
N ARG A 89 -16.36 -8.80 2.47
CA ARG A 89 -15.97 -7.58 1.73
C ARG A 89 -15.10 -7.87 0.50
N TRP A 90 -14.15 -8.81 0.60
CA TRP A 90 -13.31 -9.19 -0.54
C TRP A 90 -14.07 -9.99 -1.57
N ARG A 91 -14.92 -10.92 -1.15
CA ARG A 91 -15.79 -11.70 -2.04
C ARG A 91 -16.73 -10.80 -2.85
N ASP A 92 -17.34 -9.81 -2.20
CA ASP A 92 -18.17 -8.81 -2.88
C ASP A 92 -17.38 -8.01 -3.90
N ARG A 93 -16.13 -7.58 -3.56
CA ARG A 93 -15.27 -6.83 -4.48
C ARG A 93 -14.87 -7.65 -5.71
N ILE A 94 -14.63 -8.95 -5.56
CA ILE A 94 -14.34 -9.84 -6.68
C ILE A 94 -15.59 -10.01 -7.54
N ALA A 95 -16.73 -10.30 -6.92
CA ALA A 95 -18.00 -10.52 -7.61
C ALA A 95 -18.51 -9.29 -8.38
N ASP A 96 -18.32 -8.10 -7.79
CA ASP A 96 -18.72 -6.82 -8.39
C ASP A 96 -17.69 -6.27 -9.40
N GLY A 97 -16.61 -6.99 -9.68
CA GLY A 97 -15.53 -6.53 -10.56
C GLY A 97 -14.72 -5.33 -10.01
N ARG A 98 -14.83 -5.04 -8.71
CA ARG A 98 -14.04 -3.97 -8.03
C ARG A 98 -12.60 -4.37 -7.74
N LEU A 99 -12.26 -5.64 -7.87
CA LEU A 99 -10.91 -6.16 -7.97
C LEU A 99 -10.73 -6.68 -9.39
N SER A 100 -9.84 -6.07 -10.16
CA SER A 100 -9.73 -6.29 -11.60
C SER A 100 -8.28 -6.42 -12.04
N SER A 101 -8.05 -7.22 -13.08
CA SER A 101 -6.79 -7.26 -13.82
C SER A 101 -6.80 -6.34 -15.06
N ASN A 102 -7.88 -5.60 -15.29
CA ASN A 102 -8.00 -4.72 -16.44
C ASN A 102 -7.25 -3.40 -16.23
N LEU A 103 -6.27 -3.12 -17.09
CA LEU A 103 -5.44 -1.93 -17.06
C LEU A 103 -5.78 -0.93 -18.19
N GLU A 104 -6.83 -1.16 -18.99
CA GLU A 104 -7.13 -0.37 -20.19
C GLU A 104 -7.35 1.13 -19.90
N ASN A 105 -7.88 1.47 -18.73
CA ASN A 105 -8.15 2.85 -18.33
C ASN A 105 -6.90 3.57 -17.77
N LEU A 106 -5.74 2.90 -17.69
CA LEU A 106 -4.50 3.49 -17.25
C LEU A 106 -3.66 3.99 -18.43
N SER A 107 -2.90 5.05 -18.20
CA SER A 107 -1.87 5.48 -19.16
C SER A 107 -0.81 4.40 -19.36
N SER A 108 -0.05 4.48 -20.45
CA SER A 108 0.99 3.47 -20.76
C SER A 108 2.00 3.30 -19.65
N ILE A 109 2.47 4.39 -19.05
CA ILE A 109 3.46 4.34 -17.97
C ILE A 109 2.90 3.70 -16.68
N TRP A 110 1.63 3.93 -16.37
CA TRP A 110 0.98 3.27 -15.24
C TRP A 110 0.77 1.77 -15.50
N ARG A 111 0.42 1.38 -16.74
CA ARG A 111 0.32 -0.05 -17.11
C ARG A 111 1.67 -0.73 -16.95
N GLU A 112 2.73 -0.13 -17.48
CA GLU A 112 4.09 -0.67 -17.35
C GLU A 112 4.49 -0.86 -15.87
N LEU A 113 4.25 0.14 -15.01
CA LEU A 113 4.53 0.01 -13.58
C LEU A 113 3.73 -1.12 -12.93
N ILE A 114 2.42 -1.22 -13.20
CA ILE A 114 1.58 -2.26 -12.60
C ILE A 114 2.02 -3.66 -13.06
N GLU A 115 2.34 -3.82 -14.34
CA GLU A 115 2.83 -5.08 -14.89
C GLU A 115 4.16 -5.48 -14.25
N GLU A 116 5.10 -4.54 -14.03
CA GLU A 116 6.34 -4.81 -13.31
C GLU A 116 6.10 -5.22 -11.85
N LEU A 117 5.16 -4.56 -11.15
CA LEU A 117 4.78 -4.93 -9.78
C LEU A 117 4.18 -6.36 -9.71
N TRP A 118 3.55 -6.84 -10.78
CA TRP A 118 3.01 -8.19 -10.85
C TRP A 118 4.07 -9.26 -11.11
N THR A 119 5.30 -8.88 -11.41
CA THR A 119 6.36 -9.86 -11.71
C THR A 119 6.80 -10.64 -10.46
N PRO A 120 7.23 -11.92 -10.63
CA PRO A 120 7.85 -12.67 -9.54
C PRO A 120 9.11 -11.99 -8.98
N GLY A 121 9.86 -11.25 -9.81
CA GLY A 121 11.08 -10.55 -9.41
C GLY A 121 10.83 -9.48 -8.34
N TYR A 122 9.74 -8.73 -8.44
CA TYR A 122 9.35 -7.75 -7.43
C TYR A 122 9.01 -8.41 -6.09
N ARG A 123 8.21 -9.51 -6.11
CA ARG A 123 7.89 -10.28 -4.90
C ARG A 123 9.14 -10.84 -4.24
N GLN A 124 10.05 -11.38 -5.03
CA GLN A 124 11.30 -11.94 -4.54
C GLN A 124 12.18 -10.87 -3.91
N ALA A 125 12.34 -9.68 -4.53
CA ALA A 125 13.10 -8.59 -3.96
C ALA A 125 12.55 -8.15 -2.58
N LEU A 126 11.22 -8.05 -2.44
CA LEU A 126 10.59 -7.76 -1.16
C LEU A 126 10.76 -8.89 -0.13
N THR A 127 10.71 -10.16 -0.57
CA THR A 127 10.97 -11.32 0.29
C THR A 127 12.40 -11.30 0.81
N GLU A 128 13.38 -11.09 -0.06
CA GLU A 128 14.80 -11.01 0.29
C GLU A 128 15.08 -9.89 1.29
N MET A 129 14.53 -8.70 1.06
CA MET A 129 14.67 -7.56 1.95
C MET A 129 13.98 -7.78 3.30
N SER A 130 12.72 -8.22 3.26
CA SER A 130 11.86 -8.28 4.45
C SER A 130 11.97 -9.60 5.21
N GLY A 131 12.44 -10.68 4.60
CA GLY A 131 12.39 -12.03 5.16
C GLY A 131 10.95 -12.59 5.30
N VAL A 132 9.95 -11.91 4.71
CA VAL A 132 8.56 -12.37 4.65
C VAL A 132 8.35 -13.14 3.35
N GLU A 133 7.93 -14.40 3.42
CA GLU A 133 7.64 -15.19 2.21
C GLU A 133 6.36 -14.67 1.52
N LEU A 134 6.53 -14.12 0.32
CA LEU A 134 5.44 -13.48 -0.44
C LEU A 134 4.99 -14.28 -1.65
N LYS A 135 5.63 -15.40 -1.98
CA LYS A 135 5.35 -16.18 -3.19
C LYS A 135 3.88 -16.57 -3.32
N ASP A 136 3.29 -17.05 -2.23
CA ASP A 136 1.90 -17.52 -2.21
C ASP A 136 0.92 -16.48 -1.60
N CYS A 137 1.37 -15.26 -1.34
CA CYS A 137 0.53 -14.17 -0.87
C CYS A 137 -0.27 -13.57 -2.03
N ALA A 138 -1.56 -13.29 -1.84
CA ALA A 138 -2.32 -12.51 -2.80
C ALA A 138 -1.89 -11.05 -2.74
N MET A 139 -1.59 -10.44 -3.88
CA MET A 139 -1.21 -9.03 -3.98
C MET A 139 -2.36 -8.19 -4.52
N VAL A 140 -2.64 -7.08 -3.85
CA VAL A 140 -3.65 -6.11 -4.28
C VAL A 140 -3.05 -4.72 -4.31
N ILE A 141 -3.26 -4.02 -5.42
CA ILE A 141 -2.76 -2.68 -5.67
C ILE A 141 -3.93 -1.70 -5.67
N GLY A 142 -3.75 -0.52 -5.10
CA GLY A 142 -4.77 0.52 -5.11
C GLY A 142 -4.20 1.92 -5.01
N PHE A 143 -4.72 2.82 -5.83
CA PHE A 143 -4.38 4.23 -5.77
C PHE A 143 -4.98 4.88 -4.54
N ARG A 144 -4.26 5.85 -3.96
CA ARG A 144 -4.67 6.63 -2.79
C ARG A 144 -4.42 8.10 -3.06
N ARG A 145 -5.42 8.92 -2.79
CA ARG A 145 -5.36 10.37 -2.93
C ARG A 145 -5.88 11.01 -1.64
N TYR A 146 -5.10 11.91 -1.08
CA TYR A 146 -5.49 12.67 0.10
C TYR A 146 -5.54 14.15 -0.27
N ASN A 147 -6.73 14.74 -0.16
CA ASN A 147 -6.95 16.17 -0.33
C ASN A 147 -6.72 16.89 1.02
N SER A 148 -6.74 18.21 1.00
CA SER A 148 -6.73 19.02 2.23
C SER A 148 -7.77 18.52 3.24
N GLY A 149 -7.39 18.42 4.51
CA GLY A 149 -8.18 17.86 5.60
C GLY A 149 -8.27 16.34 5.66
N HIS A 150 -7.77 15.62 4.65
CA HIS A 150 -7.73 14.16 4.68
C HIS A 150 -6.56 13.65 5.54
N CYS A 151 -6.81 12.54 6.22
CA CYS A 151 -5.83 11.89 7.10
C CYS A 151 -6.17 10.39 7.23
N HIS A 152 -5.33 9.67 7.95
CA HIS A 152 -5.65 8.33 8.46
C HIS A 152 -5.10 8.22 9.88
N ARG A 153 -5.99 8.01 10.87
CA ARG A 153 -5.62 7.93 12.29
C ARG A 153 -4.58 6.84 12.57
N PRO A 154 -3.92 6.86 13.73
CA PRO A 154 -3.04 5.77 14.15
C PRO A 154 -3.74 4.42 14.08
N HIS A 155 -3.08 3.45 13.46
CA HIS A 155 -3.57 2.07 13.35
C HIS A 155 -2.39 1.13 13.08
N THR A 156 -2.62 -0.15 13.34
CA THR A 156 -1.82 -1.25 12.78
C THR A 156 -2.58 -1.84 11.60
N ASP A 157 -1.87 -2.46 10.69
CA ASP A 157 -2.49 -3.20 9.59
C ASP A 157 -3.21 -4.44 10.12
N GLU A 158 -4.27 -4.88 9.43
CA GLU A 158 -5.01 -6.10 9.78
C GLU A 158 -4.08 -7.33 9.76
N PRO A 159 -4.23 -8.29 10.71
CA PRO A 159 -3.38 -9.49 10.79
C PRO A 159 -3.35 -10.37 9.54
N SER A 160 -4.34 -10.23 8.66
CA SER A 160 -4.41 -10.91 7.36
C SER A 160 -3.38 -10.41 6.36
N LYS A 161 -2.84 -9.20 6.55
CA LYS A 161 -1.77 -8.67 5.71
C LYS A 161 -0.42 -9.24 6.15
N ALA A 162 0.45 -9.47 5.18
CA ALA A 162 1.84 -9.86 5.41
C ALA A 162 2.75 -8.62 5.37
N LEU A 163 2.51 -7.76 4.37
CA LEU A 163 3.33 -6.60 4.08
C LEU A 163 2.53 -5.58 3.28
N THR A 164 2.79 -4.31 3.55
CA THR A 164 2.29 -3.17 2.76
C THR A 164 3.49 -2.37 2.23
N HIS A 165 3.52 -2.11 0.91
CA HIS A 165 4.47 -1.21 0.26
C HIS A 165 3.73 0.00 -0.28
N LEU A 166 4.14 1.20 0.13
CA LEU A 166 3.59 2.49 -0.29
C LEU A 166 4.60 3.19 -1.20
N LEU A 167 4.23 3.45 -2.45
CA LEU A 167 4.98 4.27 -3.39
C LEU A 167 4.37 5.66 -3.42
N PHE A 168 5.20 6.70 -3.39
CA PHE A 168 4.77 8.09 -3.39
C PHE A 168 5.08 8.76 -4.72
N PHE A 169 4.31 9.83 -5.07
CA PHE A 169 4.43 10.42 -6.41
C PHE A 169 4.44 11.96 -6.41
N ASN A 170 4.49 12.62 -5.26
CA ASN A 170 4.59 14.08 -5.24
C ASN A 170 6.03 14.50 -5.55
N GLU A 171 6.22 15.41 -6.50
CA GLU A 171 7.54 15.93 -6.87
C GLU A 171 8.13 16.79 -5.75
N GLN A 172 7.28 17.62 -5.15
CA GLN A 172 7.63 18.51 -4.03
C GLN A 172 6.57 18.39 -2.96
N TRP A 173 6.99 18.37 -1.71
CA TRP A 173 6.09 18.31 -0.57
C TRP A 173 6.70 19.04 0.63
N PRO A 174 6.37 20.32 0.84
CA PRO A 174 6.77 21.07 2.01
C PRO A 174 6.36 20.38 3.32
N THR A 175 7.20 20.46 4.33
CA THR A 175 6.99 19.77 5.61
C THR A 175 5.76 20.26 6.37
N ASP A 176 5.38 21.54 6.19
CA ASP A 176 4.21 22.16 6.77
C ASP A 176 2.87 21.75 6.13
N TRP A 177 2.93 21.02 5.00
CA TRP A 177 1.73 20.47 4.35
C TRP A 177 1.18 19.21 5.04
N GLY A 178 1.90 18.63 6.01
CA GLY A 178 1.50 17.37 6.64
C GLY A 178 1.41 16.22 5.63
N GLY A 179 0.39 15.36 5.74
CA GLY A 179 0.21 14.23 4.80
C GLY A 179 1.33 13.19 4.79
N CYS A 180 2.27 13.26 5.74
CA CYS A 180 3.36 12.31 5.87
C CYS A 180 2.84 10.93 6.32
N LEU A 181 3.48 9.88 5.86
CA LEU A 181 3.40 8.60 6.55
C LEU A 181 4.21 8.73 7.83
N ARG A 182 3.53 8.67 8.97
CA ARG A 182 4.14 8.77 10.30
C ARG A 182 4.29 7.39 10.90
N ILE A 183 5.51 7.02 11.24
CA ILE A 183 5.85 5.83 12.00
C ILE A 183 5.78 6.19 13.48
N LEU A 184 5.10 5.39 14.28
CA LEU A 184 4.80 5.64 15.68
C LEU A 184 5.40 4.55 16.58
N TYR A 185 5.71 4.89 17.83
CA TYR A 185 6.10 3.89 18.84
C TYR A 185 4.88 3.12 19.38
N ASP A 186 3.71 3.76 19.40
CA ASP A 186 2.45 3.22 19.94
C ASP A 186 1.23 3.87 19.25
N GLU A 187 0.04 3.67 19.79
CA GLU A 187 -1.23 4.18 19.26
C GLU A 187 -1.45 5.70 19.37
N GLN A 188 -0.57 6.41 20.07
CA GLN A 188 -0.71 7.85 20.28
C GLN A 188 -0.12 8.62 19.09
N PRO A 189 -0.85 9.56 18.47
CA PRO A 189 -0.37 10.30 17.30
C PRO A 189 0.87 11.18 17.59
N GLU A 190 1.13 11.50 18.84
CA GLU A 190 2.29 12.26 19.33
C GLU A 190 3.53 11.39 19.60
N SER A 191 3.37 10.07 19.68
CA SER A 191 4.44 9.11 19.93
C SER A 191 5.26 8.83 18.65
N VAL A 192 5.82 9.91 18.09
CA VAL A 192 6.44 9.95 16.76
C VAL A 192 7.83 9.34 16.77
N PHE A 193 8.07 8.37 15.92
CA PHE A 193 9.42 7.90 15.59
C PHE A 193 9.97 8.64 14.36
N GLN A 194 9.22 8.66 13.25
CA GLN A 194 9.66 9.25 11.99
C GLN A 194 8.47 9.72 11.14
N ASP A 195 8.62 10.85 10.46
CA ASP A 195 7.76 11.29 9.38
C ASP A 195 8.42 11.04 8.03
N ILE A 196 7.70 10.39 7.10
CA ILE A 196 8.12 10.09 5.75
C ILE A 196 7.25 10.90 4.80
N PRO A 197 7.80 11.94 4.13
CA PRO A 197 7.03 12.75 3.20
C PRO A 197 6.66 11.94 1.94
N PRO A 198 5.53 12.27 1.28
CA PRO A 198 5.07 11.51 0.10
C PRO A 198 5.81 11.91 -1.19
N LEU A 199 7.13 12.03 -1.14
CA LEU A 199 7.97 12.41 -2.28
C LEU A 199 8.17 11.24 -3.24
N GLY A 200 8.09 11.48 -4.54
CA GLY A 200 8.19 10.48 -5.60
C GLY A 200 9.54 9.75 -5.69
N GLN A 201 10.55 10.20 -4.95
CA GLN A 201 11.82 9.50 -4.79
C GLN A 201 11.83 8.50 -3.62
N LEU A 202 10.76 8.49 -2.83
CA LEU A 202 10.63 7.63 -1.65
C LEU A 202 9.52 6.61 -1.84
N SER A 203 9.71 5.47 -1.21
CA SER A 203 8.66 4.51 -0.93
C SER A 203 8.87 3.93 0.47
N ALA A 204 7.84 3.35 1.06
CA ALA A 204 7.92 2.81 2.40
C ALA A 204 7.31 1.41 2.47
N VAL A 205 8.01 0.48 3.09
CA VAL A 205 7.54 -0.87 3.36
C VAL A 205 7.26 -1.03 4.84
N ILE A 206 6.10 -1.57 5.19
CA ILE A 206 5.71 -1.92 6.56
C ILE A 206 5.40 -3.42 6.60
N VAL A 207 6.08 -4.14 7.47
CA VAL A 207 5.72 -5.53 7.80
C VAL A 207 4.67 -5.50 8.89
N GLN A 208 3.57 -6.22 8.67
CA GLN A 208 2.49 -6.27 9.64
C GLN A 208 2.97 -6.89 10.96
N ALA A 209 2.62 -6.23 12.06
CA ALA A 209 2.81 -6.69 13.43
C ALA A 209 1.79 -5.97 14.35
N ASP A 210 1.52 -6.54 15.52
CA ASP A 210 0.56 -5.95 16.48
C ASP A 210 1.00 -4.56 16.99
N ASN A 211 2.29 -4.27 16.90
CA ASN A 211 2.89 -2.98 17.28
C ASN A 211 3.28 -2.09 16.09
N SER A 212 2.91 -2.45 14.85
CA SER A 212 3.29 -1.68 13.65
C SER A 212 2.43 -0.42 13.47
N TRP A 213 2.39 0.42 14.52
CA TRP A 213 1.59 1.64 14.57
C TRP A 213 2.07 2.68 13.58
N HIS A 214 1.16 3.13 12.71
CA HIS A 214 1.43 4.18 11.73
C HIS A 214 0.18 4.97 11.41
N MET A 215 0.37 6.16 10.83
CA MET A 215 -0.73 7.02 10.43
C MET A 215 -0.38 7.81 9.17
N VAL A 216 -1.38 8.42 8.53
CA VAL A 216 -1.16 9.52 7.59
C VAL A 216 -1.59 10.80 8.30
N THR A 217 -0.63 11.72 8.52
CA THR A 217 -0.94 13.01 9.16
C THR A 217 -1.88 13.83 8.29
N THR A 218 -2.63 14.75 8.88
CA THR A 218 -3.60 15.55 8.14
C THR A 218 -2.91 16.40 7.08
N VAL A 219 -3.41 16.35 5.86
CA VAL A 219 -2.99 17.25 4.79
C VAL A 219 -3.51 18.65 5.12
N ALA A 220 -2.59 19.61 5.26
CA ALA A 220 -2.91 20.98 5.65
C ALA A 220 -3.76 21.72 4.59
N SER A 221 -4.51 22.73 5.02
CA SER A 221 -5.28 23.59 4.12
C SER A 221 -4.39 24.41 3.18
N ALA A 222 -3.16 24.68 3.57
CA ALA A 222 -2.15 25.36 2.77
C ALA A 222 -1.56 24.50 1.65
N ALA A 223 -1.77 23.17 1.67
CA ALA A 223 -1.27 22.30 0.62
C ALA A 223 -1.96 22.61 -0.71
N SER A 224 -1.18 23.01 -1.71
CA SER A 224 -1.68 23.32 -3.06
C SER A 224 -1.84 22.07 -3.95
N GLN A 225 -1.41 20.91 -3.45
CA GLN A 225 -1.46 19.63 -4.15
C GLN A 225 -2.12 18.56 -3.27
N CYS A 226 -2.65 17.52 -3.92
CA CYS A 226 -3.09 16.31 -3.22
C CYS A 226 -1.90 15.41 -2.94
N ARG A 227 -1.91 14.72 -1.81
CA ARG A 227 -0.97 13.61 -1.56
C ARG A 227 -1.34 12.42 -2.44
N LEU A 228 -0.40 11.94 -3.23
CA LEU A 228 -0.57 10.83 -4.17
C LEU A 228 0.25 9.62 -3.73
N ALA A 229 -0.37 8.46 -3.68
CA ALA A 229 0.31 7.21 -3.36
C ALA A 229 -0.31 6.01 -4.07
N LEU A 230 0.51 5.02 -4.38
CA LEU A 230 0.10 3.66 -4.74
C LEU A 230 0.36 2.76 -3.55
N ARG A 231 -0.65 1.99 -3.15
CA ARG A 231 -0.52 1.01 -2.10
C ARG A 231 -0.52 -0.39 -2.68
N VAL A 232 0.54 -1.13 -2.47
CA VAL A 232 0.66 -2.55 -2.75
C VAL A 232 0.54 -3.30 -1.43
N THR A 233 -0.41 -4.21 -1.31
CA THR A 233 -0.66 -4.98 -0.10
C THR A 233 -0.61 -6.46 -0.43
N PHE A 234 0.17 -7.20 0.35
CA PHE A 234 0.22 -8.66 0.30
C PHE A 234 -0.60 -9.25 1.45
N PHE A 235 -1.44 -10.21 1.13
CA PHE A 235 -2.26 -10.94 2.09
C PHE A 235 -1.70 -12.34 2.27
N HIS A 236 -1.55 -12.77 3.52
CA HIS A 236 -1.05 -14.11 3.83
C HIS A 236 -1.86 -15.20 3.10
N LYS A 237 -1.16 -16.23 2.65
CA LYS A 237 -1.81 -17.50 2.38
C LYS A 237 -2.40 -18.00 3.69
N LEU A 238 -3.68 -18.26 3.71
CA LEU A 238 -4.30 -18.95 4.82
C LEU A 238 -4.04 -20.45 4.63
N ASP A 239 -3.26 -21.03 5.53
CA ASP A 239 -3.09 -22.47 5.57
C ASP A 239 -4.46 -23.09 5.79
N ALA A 240 -4.84 -24.01 4.90
CA ALA A 240 -5.95 -24.92 5.15
C ALA A 240 -5.58 -25.65 6.45
N GLY A 241 -6.25 -25.33 7.56
CA GLY A 241 -5.88 -25.78 8.89
C GLY A 241 -5.62 -27.29 8.92
N THR A 242 -4.46 -27.64 9.47
CA THR A 242 -4.18 -28.98 9.98
C THR A 242 -5.08 -29.29 11.16
#